data_266da7d88efebd52ebf60f005728ae46
#
_entry.id   266da7d88efebd52ebf60f005728ae46
#
_cell.length_a   1.000
_cell.length_b   1.000
_cell.length_c   1.000
_cell.angle_alpha   90.00
_cell.angle_beta   90.00
_cell.angle_gamma   90.00
#
_symmetry.space_group_name_H-M   'P 1'
#
loop_
_entity.id
_entity.type
_entity.pdbx_description
1 polymer ?
#
loop_
_entity_poly.entity_id
_entity_poly.type
_entity_poly.pdbx_seq_one_letter_code
_entity_poly.pdbx_strand_id
1 'polypeptide(L)'
;MKKIFGFTFNVCLSMVVFALLLTSCVRKKQNLGTVITKEVKVMPFKDIEVHGNASVHIVPGNTYKVIIKGRQKLITSMEVELIGSNLVVNDTQNGIFPKNELRFGGITSKDTRTDVYITMPTLHNVYLENNASLSIDKAMTADSVYFGMLGNSSVDVAGLTAKGLEIKAQGNVSINIAHLTVDRMQTEIQGNASVDVNFDMGGDVDFTIEGNGSATLSGVTRNKPNCTMRGNGSIDDQTKRVHK
;
A
#
# COMPACT_ATOMS: atom_id res chain seq x y z
N MET A 1 -63.41 -1.97 24.86
CA MET A 1 -62.99 -1.08 23.76
C MET A 1 -61.76 -0.22 24.02
N LYS A 2 -61.48 0.28 25.22
CA LYS A 2 -60.26 1.14 25.50
C LYS A 2 -58.89 0.47 25.35
N LYS A 3 -58.78 -0.86 25.56
CA LYS A 3 -57.46 -1.57 25.44
C LYS A 3 -57.03 -1.86 24.01
N ILE A 4 -57.93 -1.96 23.07
CA ILE A 4 -57.63 -2.23 21.65
C ILE A 4 -57.10 -0.96 20.96
N PHE A 5 -57.58 0.20 21.34
CA PHE A 5 -57.20 1.48 20.77
C PHE A 5 -55.73 1.88 21.15
N GLY A 6 -55.32 1.53 22.38
CA GLY A 6 -53.94 1.79 22.82
C GLY A 6 -52.90 0.89 22.12
N PHE A 7 -53.26 -0.35 21.80
CA PHE A 7 -52.35 -1.29 21.14
C PHE A 7 -52.11 -0.90 19.67
N THR A 8 -53.16 -0.54 18.95
CA THR A 8 -53.07 -0.10 17.53
C THR A 8 -52.30 1.22 17.40
N PHE A 9 -52.51 2.16 18.36
CA PHE A 9 -51.77 3.43 18.36
C PHE A 9 -50.28 3.24 18.57
N ASN A 10 -49.86 2.37 19.51
CA ASN A 10 -48.45 2.07 19.75
C ASN A 10 -47.78 1.34 18.57
N VAL A 11 -48.48 0.43 17.90
CA VAL A 11 -47.98 -0.26 16.70
C VAL A 11 -47.82 0.70 15.53
N CYS A 12 -48.75 1.60 15.30
CA CYS A 12 -48.65 2.64 14.28
C CYS A 12 -47.52 3.62 14.57
N LEU A 13 -47.35 4.04 15.85
CA LEU A 13 -46.24 4.94 16.25
C LEU A 13 -44.87 4.27 16.07
N SER A 14 -44.73 2.98 16.42
CA SER A 14 -43.50 2.24 16.21
C SER A 14 -43.17 2.03 14.72
N MET A 15 -44.16 1.79 13.85
CA MET A 15 -43.98 1.71 12.41
C MET A 15 -43.54 3.06 11.80
N VAL A 16 -44.11 4.17 12.25
CA VAL A 16 -43.74 5.51 11.78
C VAL A 16 -42.30 5.85 12.20
N VAL A 17 -41.89 5.55 13.45
CA VAL A 17 -40.54 5.75 13.93
C VAL A 17 -39.56 4.87 13.15
N PHE A 18 -39.89 3.61 12.88
CA PHE A 18 -39.07 2.71 12.09
C PHE A 18 -38.94 3.18 10.62
N ALA A 19 -40.02 3.67 10.01
CA ALA A 19 -40.01 4.25 8.66
C ALA A 19 -39.15 5.53 8.59
N LEU A 20 -39.18 6.38 9.63
CA LEU A 20 -38.32 7.57 9.72
C LEU A 20 -36.83 7.24 9.88
N LEU A 21 -36.52 6.11 10.53
CA LEU A 21 -35.12 5.63 10.63
C LEU A 21 -34.60 5.09 9.29
N LEU A 22 -35.48 4.59 8.41
CA LEU A 22 -35.09 4.10 7.09
C LEU A 22 -34.87 5.21 6.05
N THR A 23 -35.47 6.40 6.24
CA THR A 23 -35.35 7.51 5.30
C THR A 23 -34.10 8.39 5.54
N SER A 24 -33.38 8.19 6.65
CA SER A 24 -32.21 9.04 7.01
C SER A 24 -30.90 8.70 6.28
N CYS A 25 -30.91 7.72 5.37
CA CYS A 25 -29.73 7.33 4.59
C CYS A 25 -29.78 7.79 3.12
N VAL A 26 -30.16 9.03 2.84
CA VAL A 26 -29.88 9.62 1.52
C VAL A 26 -28.40 10.03 1.49
N ARG A 27 -27.57 9.12 0.98
CA ARG A 27 -26.14 9.36 0.80
C ARG A 27 -25.92 10.37 -0.33
N LYS A 28 -25.48 11.56 0.02
CA LYS A 28 -25.02 12.53 -0.97
C LYS A 28 -23.72 12.01 -1.58
N LYS A 29 -23.77 11.46 -2.80
CA LYS A 29 -22.58 11.01 -3.53
C LYS A 29 -21.67 12.22 -3.74
N GLN A 30 -20.49 12.22 -3.12
CA GLN A 30 -19.55 13.30 -3.26
C GLN A 30 -19.03 13.35 -4.69
N ASN A 31 -19.20 14.47 -5.36
CA ASN A 31 -18.67 14.65 -6.71
C ASN A 31 -17.17 15.01 -6.64
N LEU A 32 -16.31 14.06 -6.95
CA LEU A 32 -14.85 14.21 -6.99
C LEU A 32 -14.34 14.76 -8.33
N GLY A 33 -15.23 15.10 -9.25
CA GLY A 33 -14.91 15.58 -10.59
C GLY A 33 -14.58 14.43 -11.56
N THR A 34 -14.13 14.79 -12.76
CA THR A 34 -13.70 13.85 -13.80
C THR A 34 -12.32 13.27 -13.48
N VAL A 35 -11.97 12.15 -14.10
CA VAL A 35 -10.60 11.62 -14.06
C VAL A 35 -9.74 12.50 -14.96
N ILE A 36 -8.64 13.00 -14.43
CA ILE A 36 -7.66 13.81 -15.17
C ILE A 36 -6.25 13.20 -15.02
N THR A 37 -5.35 13.64 -15.88
CA THR A 37 -3.94 13.28 -15.84
C THR A 37 -3.13 14.58 -15.73
N LYS A 38 -2.15 14.62 -14.81
CA LYS A 38 -1.25 15.74 -14.59
C LYS A 38 0.19 15.25 -14.65
N GLU A 39 1.01 15.85 -15.47
CA GLU A 39 2.46 15.62 -15.47
C GLU A 39 3.14 16.61 -14.53
N VAL A 40 4.04 16.13 -13.70
CA VAL A 40 4.87 16.92 -12.79
C VAL A 40 6.29 16.96 -13.32
N LYS A 41 6.83 18.16 -13.52
CA LYS A 41 8.23 18.33 -13.91
C LYS A 41 9.12 18.04 -12.70
N VAL A 42 10.06 17.13 -12.85
CA VAL A 42 11.00 16.74 -11.81
C VAL A 42 12.43 16.75 -12.33
N MET A 43 13.38 17.01 -11.44
CA MET A 43 14.79 16.75 -11.67
C MET A 43 15.10 15.28 -11.25
N PRO A 44 16.32 14.76 -11.52
CA PRO A 44 16.71 13.43 -11.08
C PRO A 44 16.55 13.24 -9.55
N PHE A 45 16.01 12.10 -9.14
CA PHE A 45 15.81 11.68 -7.76
C PHE A 45 16.11 10.19 -7.59
N LYS A 46 16.29 9.71 -6.37
CA LYS A 46 16.58 8.31 -6.05
C LYS A 46 15.67 7.72 -5.01
N ASP A 47 15.05 8.59 -4.21
CA ASP A 47 14.26 8.24 -3.05
C ASP A 47 12.81 8.68 -3.28
N ILE A 48 11.86 7.92 -2.75
CA ILE A 48 10.42 8.17 -2.88
C ILE A 48 9.80 8.07 -1.49
N GLU A 49 9.00 9.04 -1.14
CA GLU A 49 8.24 9.09 0.10
C GLU A 49 6.76 9.31 -0.21
N VAL A 50 5.89 8.44 0.29
CA VAL A 50 4.47 8.45 -0.02
C VAL A 50 3.65 8.48 1.26
N HIS A 51 2.87 9.53 1.44
CA HIS A 51 1.95 9.69 2.55
C HIS A 51 0.50 9.66 2.08
N GLY A 52 -0.34 8.86 2.72
CA GLY A 52 -1.79 8.84 2.49
C GLY A 52 -2.27 7.64 1.68
N ASN A 53 -3.07 7.91 0.61
CA ASN A 53 -3.79 6.85 -0.14
C ASN A 53 -3.28 6.63 -1.57
N ALA A 54 -2.13 7.16 -1.92
CA ALA A 54 -1.61 7.04 -3.29
C ALA A 54 -1.18 5.60 -3.63
N SER A 55 -1.40 5.23 -4.89
CA SER A 55 -0.79 4.06 -5.52
C SER A 55 0.35 4.52 -6.42
N VAL A 56 1.57 4.12 -6.09
CA VAL A 56 2.76 4.46 -6.86
C VAL A 56 3.14 3.29 -7.75
N HIS A 57 3.33 3.57 -9.05
CA HIS A 57 3.73 2.61 -10.07
C HIS A 57 5.09 3.01 -10.62
N ILE A 58 6.13 2.25 -10.31
CA ILE A 58 7.47 2.50 -10.83
C ILE A 58 7.64 1.75 -12.16
N VAL A 59 7.98 2.50 -13.17
CA VAL A 59 8.30 2.00 -14.50
C VAL A 59 9.80 2.23 -14.75
N PRO A 60 10.62 1.19 -14.77
CA PRO A 60 12.03 1.33 -15.07
C PRO A 60 12.26 1.98 -16.43
N GLY A 61 13.14 2.98 -16.49
CA GLY A 61 13.44 3.70 -17.74
C GLY A 61 14.55 4.74 -17.53
N ASN A 62 15.15 5.21 -18.61
CA ASN A 62 16.33 6.08 -18.58
C ASN A 62 16.02 7.57 -18.34
N THR A 63 14.78 7.92 -18.07
CA THR A 63 14.34 9.30 -17.85
C THR A 63 13.62 9.42 -16.52
N TYR A 64 13.55 10.65 -16.00
CA TYR A 64 12.75 10.94 -14.81
C TYR A 64 11.44 11.59 -15.23
N LYS A 65 10.33 10.94 -14.93
CA LYS A 65 9.00 11.42 -15.27
C LYS A 65 8.01 11.03 -14.18
N VAL A 66 7.11 11.96 -13.83
CA VAL A 66 6.05 11.72 -12.86
C VAL A 66 4.72 12.11 -13.50
N ILE A 67 3.79 11.16 -13.54
CA ILE A 67 2.43 11.36 -14.05
C ILE A 67 1.45 10.97 -12.95
N ILE A 68 0.54 11.87 -12.62
CA ILE A 68 -0.52 11.64 -11.63
C ILE A 68 -1.83 11.46 -12.39
N LYS A 69 -2.58 10.41 -12.06
CA LYS A 69 -3.90 10.10 -12.63
C LYS A 69 -4.92 9.85 -11.52
N GLY A 70 -6.07 10.48 -11.59
CA GLY A 70 -7.12 10.32 -10.59
C GLY A 70 -8.25 11.32 -10.76
N ARG A 71 -9.14 11.36 -9.79
CA ARG A 71 -10.23 12.33 -9.75
C ARG A 71 -9.69 13.75 -9.55
N GLN A 72 -10.21 14.71 -10.27
CA GLN A 72 -9.73 16.10 -10.29
C GLN A 72 -9.55 16.70 -8.90
N LYS A 73 -10.52 16.54 -8.00
CA LYS A 73 -10.42 17.08 -6.64
C LYS A 73 -9.29 16.44 -5.83
N LEU A 74 -9.05 15.13 -6.01
CA LEU A 74 -7.96 14.41 -5.33
C LEU A 74 -6.61 14.92 -5.83
N ILE A 75 -6.42 15.02 -7.15
CA ILE A 75 -5.18 15.52 -7.75
C ILE A 75 -4.91 16.98 -7.37
N THR A 76 -5.95 17.80 -7.25
CA THR A 76 -5.77 19.22 -6.87
C THR A 76 -5.33 19.38 -5.41
N SER A 77 -5.70 18.44 -4.53
CA SER A 77 -5.28 18.46 -3.12
C SER A 77 -4.00 17.66 -2.85
N MET A 78 -3.51 16.93 -3.84
CA MET A 78 -2.25 16.19 -3.72
C MET A 78 -1.07 17.14 -3.92
N GLU A 79 -0.09 17.02 -3.03
CA GLU A 79 1.18 17.72 -3.13
C GLU A 79 2.25 16.74 -3.60
N VAL A 80 3.00 17.11 -4.63
CA VAL A 80 4.13 16.34 -5.13
C VAL A 80 5.31 17.27 -5.27
N GLU A 81 6.33 17.05 -4.46
CA GLU A 81 7.49 17.94 -4.35
C GLU A 81 8.78 17.13 -4.41
N LEU A 82 9.83 17.77 -4.91
CA LEU A 82 11.19 17.23 -4.87
C LEU A 82 11.98 17.95 -3.80
N ILE A 83 12.36 17.25 -2.75
CA ILE A 83 13.16 17.77 -1.63
C ILE A 83 14.53 17.09 -1.66
N GLY A 84 15.52 17.80 -2.19
CA GLY A 84 16.84 17.20 -2.46
C GLY A 84 16.74 16.09 -3.51
N SER A 85 17.09 14.86 -3.15
CA SER A 85 16.94 13.66 -4.00
C SER A 85 15.69 12.84 -3.70
N ASN A 86 14.79 13.33 -2.84
CA ASN A 86 13.60 12.65 -2.41
C ASN A 86 12.34 13.22 -3.09
N LEU A 87 11.61 12.39 -3.82
CA LEU A 87 10.30 12.73 -4.36
C LEU A 87 9.23 12.44 -3.30
N VAL A 88 8.65 13.49 -2.73
CA VAL A 88 7.59 13.40 -1.72
C VAL A 88 6.23 13.49 -2.39
N VAL A 89 5.40 12.47 -2.17
CA VAL A 89 4.02 12.38 -2.64
C VAL A 89 3.10 12.41 -1.42
N ASN A 90 2.37 13.49 -1.25
CA ASN A 90 1.47 13.70 -0.11
C ASN A 90 0.01 13.66 -0.58
N ASP A 91 -0.65 12.52 -0.40
CA ASP A 91 -2.07 12.28 -0.72
C ASP A 91 -2.89 12.08 0.57
N THR A 92 -2.80 13.03 1.49
CA THR A 92 -3.56 12.98 2.74
C THR A 92 -5.04 13.30 2.57
N GLN A 93 -5.45 13.77 1.37
CA GLN A 93 -6.83 14.16 1.04
C GLN A 93 -7.43 15.17 2.03
N ASN A 94 -6.58 16.08 2.53
CA ASN A 94 -6.96 17.11 3.47
C ASN A 94 -8.04 18.04 2.88
N GLY A 95 -9.13 18.22 3.62
CA GLY A 95 -10.23 19.12 3.25
C GLY A 95 -11.18 18.59 2.16
N ILE A 96 -10.93 17.41 1.57
CA ILE A 96 -11.83 16.81 0.59
C ILE A 96 -13.02 16.14 1.29
N PHE A 97 -12.75 15.49 2.41
CA PHE A 97 -13.77 14.79 3.20
C PHE A 97 -13.97 15.51 4.53
N PRO A 98 -15.24 15.82 4.92
CA PRO A 98 -15.53 16.42 6.22
C PRO A 98 -15.01 15.52 7.36
N LYS A 99 -14.33 16.13 8.35
CA LYS A 99 -13.75 15.40 9.48
C LYS A 99 -14.77 14.63 10.34
N ASN A 100 -16.05 15.00 10.25
CA ASN A 100 -17.12 14.50 11.12
C ASN A 100 -18.12 13.55 10.43
N GLU A 101 -17.90 13.18 9.16
CA GLU A 101 -18.76 12.20 8.50
C GLU A 101 -18.26 10.79 8.74
N LEU A 102 -19.09 9.96 9.41
CA LEU A 102 -18.88 8.54 9.50
C LEU A 102 -18.97 7.95 8.08
N ARG A 103 -17.88 7.43 7.59
CA ARG A 103 -17.75 6.83 6.25
C ARG A 103 -18.42 5.45 6.21
N PHE A 104 -19.74 5.38 6.30
CA PHE A 104 -20.47 4.15 6.04
C PHE A 104 -20.89 4.09 4.57
N GLY A 105 -20.06 3.40 3.77
CA GLY A 105 -20.33 2.87 2.42
C GLY A 105 -20.80 3.86 1.35
N GLY A 106 -20.20 3.78 0.17
CA GLY A 106 -20.61 4.48 -1.05
C GLY A 106 -19.49 5.11 -1.86
N ILE A 107 -18.32 5.31 -1.25
CA ILE A 107 -17.09 5.63 -1.98
C ILE A 107 -16.21 4.38 -1.86
N THR A 108 -15.95 3.72 -2.96
CA THR A 108 -15.05 2.58 -2.98
C THR A 108 -13.61 3.08 -2.81
N SER A 109 -12.73 2.29 -2.24
CA SER A 109 -11.30 2.61 -2.15
C SER A 109 -10.70 2.94 -3.53
N LYS A 110 -11.25 2.37 -4.59
CA LYS A 110 -10.86 2.65 -5.99
C LYS A 110 -11.25 4.07 -6.43
N ASP A 111 -12.34 4.66 -5.92
CA ASP A 111 -12.75 6.02 -6.28
C ASP A 111 -11.95 7.11 -5.55
N THR A 112 -11.29 6.76 -4.44
CA THR A 112 -10.51 7.70 -3.60
C THR A 112 -9.01 7.56 -3.75
N ARG A 113 -8.54 6.56 -4.51
CA ARG A 113 -7.12 6.34 -4.74
C ARG A 113 -6.62 7.14 -5.93
N THR A 114 -5.42 7.65 -5.81
CA THR A 114 -4.72 8.38 -6.87
C THR A 114 -3.54 7.53 -7.34
N ASP A 115 -3.41 7.35 -8.65
CA ASP A 115 -2.30 6.63 -9.25
C ASP A 115 -1.17 7.60 -9.62
N VAL A 116 0.06 7.29 -9.18
CA VAL A 116 1.27 8.06 -9.47
C VAL A 116 2.24 7.18 -10.24
N TYR A 117 2.42 7.45 -11.52
CA TYR A 117 3.35 6.71 -12.38
C TYR A 117 4.70 7.41 -12.40
N ILE A 118 5.73 6.71 -11.97
CA ILE A 118 7.10 7.23 -11.87
C ILE A 118 7.99 6.45 -12.82
N THR A 119 8.60 7.13 -13.80
CA THR A 119 9.67 6.56 -14.60
C THR A 119 11.00 7.00 -14.02
N MET A 120 11.91 6.04 -13.76
CA MET A 120 13.24 6.30 -13.21
C MET A 120 14.20 5.15 -13.54
N PRO A 121 15.54 5.41 -13.62
CA PRO A 121 16.52 4.37 -13.97
C PRO A 121 16.86 3.43 -12.82
N THR A 122 16.85 3.91 -11.60
CA THR A 122 17.23 3.16 -10.39
C THR A 122 16.49 3.70 -9.18
N LEU A 123 16.36 2.87 -8.15
CA LEU A 123 15.66 3.18 -6.90
C LEU A 123 16.59 2.91 -5.71
N HIS A 124 16.56 3.76 -4.68
CA HIS A 124 17.27 3.53 -3.42
C HIS A 124 16.29 3.31 -2.26
N ASN A 125 15.60 4.37 -1.82
CA ASN A 125 14.72 4.29 -0.67
C ASN A 125 13.29 4.54 -1.07
N VAL A 126 12.38 3.77 -0.49
CA VAL A 126 10.94 4.01 -0.55
C VAL A 126 10.38 4.01 0.86
N TYR A 127 9.67 5.06 1.21
CA TYR A 127 8.91 5.14 2.45
C TYR A 127 7.42 5.22 2.12
N LEU A 128 6.64 4.27 2.65
CA LEU A 128 5.19 4.20 2.47
C LEU A 128 4.51 4.40 3.82
N GLU A 129 3.66 5.39 3.92
CA GLU A 129 2.94 5.70 5.15
C GLU A 129 1.43 5.70 4.93
N ASN A 130 0.68 5.20 5.92
CA ASN A 130 -0.79 5.07 5.99
C ASN A 130 -1.34 3.96 5.07
N ASN A 131 -2.04 4.31 3.95
CA ASN A 131 -2.65 3.33 3.05
C ASN A 131 -1.97 3.35 1.67
N ALA A 132 -0.68 3.60 1.64
CA ALA A 132 0.08 3.70 0.41
C ALA A 132 0.37 2.33 -0.20
N SER A 133 0.49 2.29 -1.52
CA SER A 133 0.94 1.09 -2.23
C SER A 133 2.00 1.43 -3.26
N LEU A 134 2.94 0.51 -3.46
CA LEU A 134 3.97 0.58 -4.48
C LEU A 134 3.88 -0.65 -5.39
N SER A 135 3.98 -0.45 -6.70
CA SER A 135 4.27 -1.53 -7.64
C SER A 135 5.50 -1.22 -8.49
N ILE A 136 6.29 -2.24 -8.77
CA ILE A 136 7.35 -2.23 -9.78
C ILE A 136 6.97 -3.27 -10.82
N ASP A 137 6.34 -2.82 -11.91
CA ASP A 137 5.65 -3.69 -12.86
C ASP A 137 6.59 -4.42 -13.83
N LYS A 138 7.88 -4.06 -13.84
CA LYS A 138 8.92 -4.68 -14.67
C LYS A 138 10.21 -4.86 -13.88
N ALA A 139 11.04 -5.79 -14.32
CA ALA A 139 12.33 -6.01 -13.69
C ALA A 139 13.17 -4.72 -13.63
N MET A 140 13.72 -4.45 -12.45
CA MET A 140 14.58 -3.30 -12.14
C MET A 140 15.90 -3.77 -11.57
N THR A 141 16.96 -3.03 -11.89
CA THR A 141 18.29 -3.23 -11.27
C THR A 141 18.62 -2.02 -10.41
N ALA A 142 19.11 -2.29 -9.21
CA ALA A 142 19.56 -1.27 -8.26
C ALA A 142 20.82 -1.74 -7.54
N ASP A 143 21.52 -0.84 -6.87
CA ASP A 143 22.67 -1.23 -6.02
C ASP A 143 22.17 -1.76 -4.68
N SER A 144 21.41 -0.95 -3.95
CA SER A 144 20.73 -1.34 -2.72
C SER A 144 19.37 -0.67 -2.64
N VAL A 145 18.37 -1.40 -2.17
CA VAL A 145 17.00 -0.88 -2.02
C VAL A 145 16.55 -1.01 -0.57
N TYR A 146 15.91 0.05 -0.08
CA TYR A 146 15.25 0.07 1.22
C TYR A 146 13.74 0.31 1.05
N PHE A 147 12.93 -0.53 1.66
CA PHE A 147 11.49 -0.33 1.81
C PHE A 147 11.15 -0.10 3.28
N GLY A 148 10.77 1.13 3.61
CA GLY A 148 10.18 1.52 4.90
C GLY A 148 8.66 1.59 4.78
N MET A 149 7.93 0.87 5.62
CA MET A 149 6.48 0.77 5.54
C MET A 149 5.83 1.02 6.90
N LEU A 150 4.89 1.96 6.95
CA LEU A 150 4.16 2.30 8.18
C LEU A 150 2.65 2.35 7.93
N GLY A 151 1.88 1.59 8.69
CA GLY A 151 0.42 1.55 8.59
C GLY A 151 -0.10 0.40 7.73
N ASN A 152 -1.02 0.68 6.79
CA ASN A 152 -1.58 -0.34 5.90
C ASN A 152 -0.95 -0.18 4.51
N SER A 153 0.18 -0.80 4.31
CA SER A 153 0.98 -0.59 3.09
C SER A 153 1.18 -1.87 2.30
N SER A 154 1.37 -1.74 1.00
CA SER A 154 1.68 -2.88 0.13
C SER A 154 2.80 -2.57 -0.85
N VAL A 155 3.64 -3.58 -1.09
CA VAL A 155 4.70 -3.55 -2.11
C VAL A 155 4.56 -4.77 -3.00
N ASP A 156 4.50 -4.56 -4.30
CA ASP A 156 4.43 -5.59 -5.34
C ASP A 156 5.55 -5.38 -6.36
N VAL A 157 6.47 -6.32 -6.46
CA VAL A 157 7.66 -6.22 -7.30
C VAL A 157 7.70 -7.38 -8.27
N ALA A 158 7.55 -7.09 -9.57
CA ALA A 158 7.65 -8.11 -10.61
C ALA A 158 9.06 -8.68 -10.74
N GLY A 159 10.09 -7.86 -10.54
CA GLY A 159 11.48 -8.32 -10.53
C GLY A 159 12.45 -7.27 -9.98
N LEU A 160 13.41 -7.72 -9.18
CA LEU A 160 14.47 -6.87 -8.62
C LEU A 160 15.81 -7.61 -8.62
N THR A 161 16.83 -6.96 -9.17
CA THR A 161 18.22 -7.39 -9.02
C THR A 161 18.96 -6.31 -8.23
N ALA A 162 19.49 -6.67 -7.05
CA ALA A 162 20.22 -5.74 -6.20
C ALA A 162 21.32 -6.46 -5.40
N LYS A 163 22.30 -5.72 -4.91
CA LYS A 163 23.27 -6.26 -3.93
C LYS A 163 22.62 -6.37 -2.55
N GLY A 164 21.83 -5.38 -2.15
CA GLY A 164 21.12 -5.34 -0.87
C GLY A 164 19.64 -5.01 -1.01
N LEU A 165 18.84 -5.68 -0.21
CA LEU A 165 17.44 -5.33 0.01
C LEU A 165 17.15 -5.31 1.50
N GLU A 166 16.75 -4.18 2.00
CA GLU A 166 16.30 -4.02 3.39
C GLU A 166 14.82 -3.66 3.42
N ILE A 167 14.05 -4.36 4.24
CA ILE A 167 12.62 -4.10 4.43
C ILE A 167 12.36 -3.92 5.92
N LYS A 168 11.84 -2.75 6.29
CA LYS A 168 11.33 -2.47 7.64
C LYS A 168 9.88 -2.07 7.57
N ALA A 169 9.03 -2.83 8.26
CA ALA A 169 7.60 -2.58 8.19
C ALA A 169 6.94 -2.62 9.57
N GLN A 170 5.99 -1.71 9.79
CA GLN A 170 5.19 -1.67 11.00
C GLN A 170 3.73 -1.45 10.65
N GLY A 171 2.85 -2.38 11.07
CA GLY A 171 1.40 -2.29 10.86
C GLY A 171 0.82 -3.49 10.12
N ASN A 172 -0.06 -3.25 9.14
CA ASN A 172 -0.62 -4.29 8.30
C ASN A 172 0.02 -4.21 6.92
N VAL A 173 0.90 -5.14 6.61
CA VAL A 173 1.70 -5.06 5.39
C VAL A 173 1.51 -6.26 4.48
N SER A 174 1.54 -6.01 3.17
CA SER A 174 1.55 -7.05 2.15
C SER A 174 2.76 -6.83 1.24
N ILE A 175 3.60 -7.84 1.09
CA ILE A 175 4.81 -7.77 0.28
C ILE A 175 4.83 -8.96 -0.65
N ASN A 176 4.92 -8.70 -1.95
CA ASN A 176 5.08 -9.71 -2.98
C ASN A 176 6.29 -9.36 -3.86
N ILE A 177 7.25 -10.27 -3.97
CA ILE A 177 8.41 -10.13 -4.86
C ILE A 177 8.51 -11.39 -5.72
N ALA A 178 8.10 -11.27 -6.98
CA ALA A 178 7.97 -12.44 -7.86
C ALA A 178 9.31 -12.98 -8.36
N HIS A 179 10.31 -12.09 -8.58
CA HIS A 179 11.64 -12.46 -9.05
C HIS A 179 12.71 -11.62 -8.32
N LEU A 180 13.45 -12.24 -7.39
CA LEU A 180 14.48 -11.55 -6.62
C LEU A 180 15.86 -12.17 -6.83
N THR A 181 16.79 -11.36 -7.33
CA THR A 181 18.22 -11.67 -7.28
C THR A 181 18.88 -10.70 -6.33
N VAL A 182 19.45 -11.20 -5.21
CA VAL A 182 20.03 -10.35 -4.18
C VAL A 182 21.20 -11.03 -3.47
N ASP A 183 22.25 -10.26 -3.14
CA ASP A 183 23.37 -10.79 -2.36
C ASP A 183 23.05 -10.84 -0.86
N ARG A 184 22.34 -9.82 -0.35
CA ARG A 184 21.89 -9.76 1.05
C ARG A 184 20.45 -9.22 1.13
N MET A 185 19.60 -9.91 1.88
CA MET A 185 18.26 -9.45 2.24
C MET A 185 18.11 -9.40 3.75
N GLN A 186 17.61 -8.30 4.27
CA GLN A 186 17.22 -8.15 5.67
C GLN A 186 15.78 -7.67 5.75
N THR A 187 14.96 -8.39 6.49
CA THR A 187 13.54 -8.08 6.66
C THR A 187 13.17 -8.09 8.13
N GLU A 188 12.59 -6.98 8.59
CA GLU A 188 12.05 -6.81 9.93
C GLU A 188 10.62 -6.29 9.84
N ILE A 189 9.65 -7.08 10.29
CA ILE A 189 8.23 -6.71 10.24
C ILE A 189 7.62 -6.79 11.63
N GLN A 190 6.95 -5.73 12.05
CA GLN A 190 6.19 -5.65 13.30
C GLN A 190 4.71 -5.44 12.99
N GLY A 191 3.86 -6.40 13.34
CA GLY A 191 2.41 -6.33 13.16
C GLY A 191 1.82 -7.50 12.40
N ASN A 192 0.88 -7.23 11.48
CA ASN A 192 0.27 -8.28 10.66
C ASN A 192 0.88 -8.26 9.26
N ALA A 193 1.41 -9.40 8.84
CA ALA A 193 2.13 -9.49 7.57
C ALA A 193 1.60 -10.60 6.67
N SER A 194 1.58 -10.34 5.36
CA SER A 194 1.48 -11.35 4.31
C SER A 194 2.65 -11.13 3.36
N VAL A 195 3.59 -12.08 3.31
CA VAL A 195 4.82 -11.91 2.53
C VAL A 195 5.04 -13.11 1.63
N ASP A 196 5.32 -12.84 0.37
CA ASP A 196 5.70 -13.84 -0.61
C ASP A 196 6.95 -13.37 -1.37
N VAL A 197 8.03 -14.13 -1.27
CA VAL A 197 9.30 -13.81 -1.94
C VAL A 197 9.81 -15.03 -2.69
N ASN A 198 9.96 -14.88 -4.00
CA ASN A 198 10.58 -15.89 -4.83
C ASN A 198 11.97 -15.45 -5.27
N PHE A 199 12.99 -16.19 -4.87
CA PHE A 199 14.38 -15.92 -5.22
C PHE A 199 14.74 -16.62 -6.54
N ASP A 200 15.12 -15.83 -7.54
CA ASP A 200 15.88 -16.37 -8.68
C ASP A 200 17.29 -16.74 -8.22
N MET A 201 17.89 -15.88 -7.36
CA MET A 201 19.13 -16.16 -6.63
C MET A 201 19.22 -15.29 -5.37
N GLY A 202 19.12 -15.89 -4.20
CA GLY A 202 19.35 -15.25 -2.90
C GLY A 202 20.74 -15.57 -2.34
N GLY A 203 21.39 -14.60 -1.71
CA GLY A 203 22.61 -14.79 -0.93
C GLY A 203 22.31 -15.04 0.56
N ASP A 204 22.70 -14.08 1.40
CA ASP A 204 22.40 -14.08 2.83
C ASP A 204 21.00 -13.49 3.06
N VAL A 205 20.11 -14.24 3.70
CA VAL A 205 18.74 -13.83 3.98
C VAL A 205 18.47 -13.90 5.46
N ASP A 206 18.20 -12.74 6.09
CA ASP A 206 17.72 -12.60 7.46
C ASP A 206 16.26 -12.11 7.43
N PHE A 207 15.34 -12.90 7.98
CA PHE A 207 13.91 -12.65 7.89
C PHE A 207 13.22 -12.77 9.25
N THR A 208 12.73 -11.65 9.78
CA THR A 208 12.09 -11.59 11.09
C THR A 208 10.67 -11.02 11.00
N ILE A 209 9.70 -11.72 11.60
CA ILE A 209 8.34 -11.20 11.83
C ILE A 209 8.06 -11.22 13.32
N GLU A 210 7.63 -10.08 13.86
CA GLU A 210 7.12 -9.91 15.23
C GLU A 210 5.63 -9.53 15.16
N GLY A 211 4.74 -10.47 15.47
CA GLY A 211 3.28 -10.23 15.42
C GLY A 211 2.49 -11.40 14.85
N ASN A 212 1.51 -11.11 13.98
CA ASN A 212 0.70 -12.14 13.35
C ASN A 212 0.92 -12.09 11.83
N GLY A 213 1.21 -13.21 11.22
CA GLY A 213 1.38 -13.19 9.77
C GLY A 213 1.89 -14.49 9.20
N SER A 214 1.95 -14.52 7.89
CA SER A 214 2.53 -15.62 7.13
C SER A 214 3.56 -15.07 6.13
N ALA A 215 4.65 -15.80 5.99
CA ALA A 215 5.62 -15.57 4.93
C ALA A 215 5.95 -16.86 4.22
N THR A 216 6.11 -16.79 2.90
CA THR A 216 6.63 -17.86 2.06
C THR A 216 7.89 -17.38 1.37
N LEU A 217 8.99 -18.09 1.59
CA LEU A 217 10.25 -17.88 0.90
C LEU A 217 10.48 -19.05 -0.05
N SER A 218 10.57 -18.81 -1.34
CA SER A 218 10.70 -19.84 -2.36
C SER A 218 11.86 -19.56 -3.32
N GLY A 219 12.13 -20.49 -4.24
CA GLY A 219 13.18 -20.33 -5.25
C GLY A 219 14.55 -20.81 -4.78
N VAL A 220 15.62 -20.12 -5.18
CA VAL A 220 17.00 -20.60 -4.99
C VAL A 220 17.81 -19.64 -4.13
N THR A 221 18.52 -20.15 -3.11
CA THR A 221 19.43 -19.35 -2.29
C THR A 221 20.78 -20.04 -2.13
N ARG A 222 21.85 -19.26 -1.95
CA ARG A 222 23.22 -19.79 -1.67
C ARG A 222 23.30 -20.37 -0.25
N ASN A 223 22.76 -19.62 0.72
CA ASN A 223 22.76 -19.99 2.12
C ASN A 223 21.33 -20.23 2.61
N LYS A 224 21.18 -21.01 3.70
CA LYS A 224 19.89 -21.20 4.31
C LYS A 224 19.38 -19.87 4.88
N PRO A 225 18.16 -19.41 4.54
CA PRO A 225 17.57 -18.27 5.20
C PRO A 225 17.52 -18.42 6.73
N ASN A 226 17.89 -17.37 7.43
CA ASN A 226 17.74 -17.26 8.88
C ASN A 226 16.37 -16.64 9.16
N CYS A 227 15.40 -17.48 9.56
CA CYS A 227 14.02 -17.09 9.76
C CYS A 227 13.66 -17.05 11.24
N THR A 228 13.13 -15.93 11.71
CA THR A 228 12.66 -15.74 13.08
C THR A 228 11.20 -15.32 13.09
N MET A 229 10.34 -16.09 13.78
CA MET A 229 8.93 -15.73 14.01
C MET A 229 8.70 -15.55 15.51
N ARG A 230 8.21 -14.38 15.91
CA ARG A 230 7.80 -14.06 17.28
C ARG A 230 6.33 -13.64 17.29
N GLY A 231 5.44 -14.52 17.69
CA GLY A 231 4.00 -14.29 17.71
C GLY A 231 3.21 -15.42 17.05
N ASN A 232 2.03 -15.08 16.48
CA ASN A 232 1.15 -16.07 15.84
C ASN A 232 1.32 -16.03 14.32
N GLY A 233 1.77 -17.13 13.74
CA GLY A 233 1.95 -17.23 12.30
C GLY A 233 3.01 -18.23 11.92
N SER A 234 3.48 -18.14 10.67
CA SER A 234 4.50 -19.03 10.15
C SER A 234 5.39 -18.36 9.11
N ILE A 235 6.64 -18.78 9.06
CA ILE A 235 7.54 -18.53 7.94
C ILE A 235 7.83 -19.88 7.30
N ASP A 236 7.38 -20.06 6.07
CA ASP A 236 7.59 -21.28 5.28
C ASP A 236 8.78 -21.10 4.34
N ASP A 237 9.91 -21.74 4.67
CA ASP A 237 11.12 -21.74 3.84
C ASP A 237 11.09 -22.92 2.86
N GLN A 238 10.65 -22.67 1.65
CA GLN A 238 10.65 -23.59 0.50
C GLN A 238 11.86 -23.42 -0.41
N THR A 239 12.89 -22.66 0.00
CA THR A 239 14.06 -22.38 -0.84
C THR A 239 14.93 -23.62 -1.02
N LYS A 240 15.51 -23.73 -2.22
CA LYS A 240 16.49 -24.76 -2.56
C LYS A 240 17.91 -24.16 -2.50
N ARG A 241 18.87 -25.00 -2.09
CA ARG A 241 20.28 -24.56 -2.08
C ARG A 241 20.94 -24.83 -3.41
N VAL A 242 21.80 -23.92 -3.83
CA VAL A 242 22.70 -24.19 -4.96
C VAL A 242 23.65 -25.31 -4.54
N HIS A 243 23.53 -26.48 -5.18
CA HIS A 243 24.56 -27.51 -5.04
C HIS A 243 25.81 -27.04 -5.79
N LYS A 244 26.95 -26.95 -5.07
CA LYS A 244 28.25 -26.74 -5.69
C LYS A 244 28.67 -28.00 -6.45
#